data_d93a45c72270f8c084bcd5604f05ceba
#
_entry.id   d93a45c72270f8c084bcd5604f05ceba
#
_cell.length_a   1.000
_cell.length_b   1.000
_cell.length_c   1.000
_cell.angle_alpha   90.00
_cell.angle_beta   90.00
_cell.angle_gamma   90.00
#
_symmetry.space_group_name_H-M   'P 1'
#
loop_
_entity.id
_entity.type
_entity.pdbx_description
1 polymer ?
#
loop_
_entity_poly.entity_id
_entity_poly.type
_entity_poly.pdbx_seq_one_letter_code
_entity_poly.pdbx_strand_id
1 'polypeptide(L)'
;MGLTFRKSIKIANGVKLNVSKTGVSVTVGKKGAHYTFNSKGKSTVSAGIPGTGVGYRKSFNTFGGLFGGKKEKEEVTKKSGSSLTKNTGKKTNKVTYSSQQLKEYNEYIRQIKSLHATSINPIDWKSLALSSVPSNISEKEKANWIADINLAKSIMSKDSDTYLDVIQEYSRLNDISAYGSDFEFGVDDKDILSCRLEVKIKDVVPTFGYKQNEDGSIVDYNLRKTEFNDLAQDYVCSCSIRIAREVFALLPVDFVLVNAEEEFFDSSTGNNAQSTIMSILYVRDGFENINFERIDPSDFCARFKENVSFTKTNGFKPVDEIDLDNIR
;
A
#
# COMPACT_ATOMS: atom_id res chain seq x y z
N MET A 1 -29.32 10.37 11.49
CA MET A 1 -28.13 10.82 12.25
C MET A 1 -27.00 9.84 11.95
N GLY A 2 -25.94 10.28 11.27
CA GLY A 2 -24.81 9.41 10.91
C GLY A 2 -23.74 9.46 12.00
N LEU A 3 -23.40 8.31 12.59
CA LEU A 3 -22.27 8.16 13.50
C LEU A 3 -20.98 8.38 12.73
N THR A 4 -20.22 9.41 13.09
CA THR A 4 -18.90 9.68 12.54
C THR A 4 -17.83 9.16 13.49
N PHE A 5 -17.14 8.09 13.12
CA PHE A 5 -16.01 7.58 13.88
C PHE A 5 -14.70 8.23 13.39
N ARG A 6 -13.95 8.83 14.30
CA ARG A 6 -12.59 9.34 14.04
C ARG A 6 -11.69 8.91 15.20
N LYS A 7 -10.64 8.17 14.90
CA LYS A 7 -9.58 7.85 15.86
C LYS A 7 -8.25 8.39 15.34
N SER A 8 -7.56 9.15 16.15
CA SER A 8 -6.21 9.66 15.84
C SER A 8 -5.23 8.97 16.76
N ILE A 9 -4.24 8.29 16.20
CA ILE A 9 -3.20 7.55 16.94
C ILE A 9 -1.87 8.23 16.66
N LYS A 10 -1.12 8.55 17.71
CA LYS A 10 0.24 9.09 17.59
C LYS A 10 1.21 7.91 17.46
N ILE A 11 1.79 7.74 16.25
CA ILE A 11 2.71 6.63 15.95
C ILE A 11 4.14 6.99 16.38
N ALA A 12 4.55 8.25 16.20
CA ALA A 12 5.87 8.74 16.58
C ALA A 12 5.83 10.25 16.86
N ASN A 13 6.95 10.83 17.32
CA ASN A 13 7.05 12.28 17.46
C ASN A 13 6.89 12.96 16.09
N GLY A 14 5.76 13.69 15.95
CA GLY A 14 5.41 14.40 14.71
C GLY A 14 4.63 13.56 13.69
N VAL A 15 4.33 12.27 13.96
CA VAL A 15 3.56 11.40 13.07
C VAL A 15 2.26 10.98 13.74
N LYS A 16 1.13 11.22 13.07
CA LYS A 16 -0.22 10.82 13.50
C LYS A 16 -0.92 10.06 12.40
N LEU A 17 -1.50 8.94 12.74
CA LEU A 17 -2.45 8.21 11.91
C LEU A 17 -3.87 8.65 12.28
N ASN A 18 -4.65 9.04 11.30
CA ASN A 18 -6.05 9.38 11.50
C ASN A 18 -6.91 8.37 10.73
N VAL A 19 -7.71 7.64 11.46
CA VAL A 19 -8.66 6.67 10.89
C VAL A 19 -10.06 7.27 10.95
N SER A 20 -10.78 7.26 9.83
CA SER A 20 -12.15 7.75 9.74
C SER A 20 -12.97 6.85 8.83
N LYS A 21 -14.29 6.93 8.94
CA LYS A 21 -15.23 6.19 8.08
C LYS A 21 -15.04 6.46 6.56
N THR A 22 -14.30 7.50 6.19
CA THR A 22 -14.05 7.93 4.81
C THR A 22 -12.62 7.66 4.35
N GLY A 23 -11.79 6.99 5.15
CA GLY A 23 -10.42 6.62 4.83
C GLY A 23 -9.42 6.91 5.94
N VAL A 24 -8.21 6.47 5.71
CA VAL A 24 -7.05 6.62 6.60
C VAL A 24 -6.18 7.77 6.08
N SER A 25 -5.58 8.55 6.97
CA SER A 25 -4.58 9.55 6.59
C SER A 25 -3.43 9.60 7.57
N VAL A 26 -2.22 9.78 7.05
CA VAL A 26 -1.01 9.99 7.84
C VAL A 26 -0.69 11.48 7.82
N THR A 27 -0.50 12.05 8.99
CA THR A 27 -0.04 13.43 9.14
C THR A 27 1.37 13.41 9.72
N VAL A 28 2.30 14.01 9.00
CA VAL A 28 3.70 14.20 9.43
C VAL A 28 3.94 15.68 9.59
N GLY A 29 4.50 16.11 10.73
CA GLY A 29 4.83 17.50 10.93
C GLY A 29 5.18 17.87 12.36
N LYS A 30 5.73 19.07 12.51
CA LYS A 30 5.98 19.73 13.81
C LYS A 30 4.98 20.87 14.01
N LYS A 31 4.95 21.42 15.24
CA LYS A 31 4.08 22.55 15.60
C LYS A 31 4.22 23.69 14.55
N GLY A 32 3.14 23.98 13.83
CA GLY A 32 3.09 25.01 12.78
C GLY A 32 3.22 24.54 11.33
N ALA A 33 3.71 23.33 11.04
CA ALA A 33 3.80 22.81 9.69
C ALA A 33 3.45 21.32 9.63
N HIS A 34 2.43 20.98 8.84
CA HIS A 34 1.93 19.62 8.72
C HIS A 34 1.78 19.23 7.25
N TYR A 35 2.21 18.04 6.93
CA TYR A 35 1.92 17.35 5.67
C TYR A 35 0.99 16.18 5.98
N THR A 36 -0.16 16.14 5.33
CA THR A 36 -1.14 15.06 5.48
C THR A 36 -1.34 14.38 4.15
N PHE A 37 -1.14 13.09 4.14
CA PHE A 37 -1.42 12.20 3.04
C PHE A 37 -2.63 11.33 3.40
N ASN A 38 -3.61 11.17 2.50
CA ASN A 38 -4.73 10.28 2.76
C ASN A 38 -4.79 9.13 1.76
N SER A 39 -5.45 8.05 2.15
CA SER A 39 -5.64 6.84 1.34
C SER A 39 -6.36 7.07 0.00
N LYS A 40 -6.96 8.24 -0.22
CA LYS A 40 -7.60 8.64 -1.48
C LYS A 40 -6.66 9.41 -2.41
N GLY A 41 -5.34 9.34 -2.19
CA GLY A 41 -4.34 10.01 -3.03
C GLY A 41 -4.35 11.54 -2.93
N LYS A 42 -4.98 12.12 -1.88
CA LYS A 42 -4.99 13.56 -1.65
C LYS A 42 -3.97 13.92 -0.59
N SER A 43 -3.02 14.76 -0.97
CA SER A 43 -2.05 15.37 -0.06
C SER A 43 -2.48 16.77 0.33
N THR A 44 -2.20 17.13 1.56
CA THR A 44 -2.44 18.48 2.08
C THR A 44 -1.21 18.98 2.80
N VAL A 45 -0.68 20.11 2.36
CA VAL A 45 0.34 20.86 3.09
C VAL A 45 -0.37 21.95 3.88
N SER A 46 -0.08 22.02 5.16
CA SER A 46 -0.58 23.09 6.04
C SER A 46 0.61 23.72 6.75
N ALA A 47 0.72 25.02 6.67
CA ALA A 47 1.68 25.81 7.43
C ALA A 47 0.91 26.90 8.17
N GLY A 48 1.19 27.09 9.45
CA GLY A 48 0.53 28.12 10.26
C GLY A 48 1.46 28.60 11.39
N ILE A 49 1.30 29.86 11.74
CA ILE A 49 2.03 30.46 12.86
C ILE A 49 1.25 30.16 14.14
N PRO A 50 1.81 29.36 15.07
CA PRO A 50 1.12 29.00 16.31
C PRO A 50 0.71 30.24 17.11
N GLY A 51 -0.56 30.30 17.52
CA GLY A 51 -1.09 31.38 18.36
C GLY A 51 -1.65 32.60 17.61
N THR A 52 -1.49 32.71 16.29
CA THR A 52 -1.94 33.89 15.52
C THR A 52 -3.22 33.67 14.73
N GLY A 53 -3.69 32.41 14.59
CA GLY A 53 -4.83 32.07 13.75
C GLY A 53 -4.55 32.17 12.24
N VAL A 54 -3.36 32.60 11.83
CA VAL A 54 -2.98 32.69 10.41
C VAL A 54 -2.37 31.39 9.95
N GLY A 55 -2.96 30.79 8.91
CA GLY A 55 -2.49 29.52 8.34
C GLY A 55 -2.72 29.45 6.84
N TYR A 56 -1.78 28.80 6.16
CA TYR A 56 -1.87 28.45 4.75
C TYR A 56 -2.15 26.96 4.60
N ARG A 57 -3.14 26.59 3.81
CA ARG A 57 -3.48 25.20 3.49
C ARG A 57 -3.62 25.05 1.99
N LYS A 58 -2.83 24.14 1.41
CA LYS A 58 -2.96 23.75 0.01
C LYS A 58 -3.15 22.25 -0.07
N SER A 59 -4.23 21.82 -0.72
CA SER A 59 -4.49 20.40 -1.01
C SER A 59 -4.25 20.14 -2.49
N PHE A 60 -3.61 19.02 -2.80
CA PHE A 60 -3.39 18.55 -4.16
C PHE A 60 -3.57 17.04 -4.18
N ASN A 61 -4.00 16.50 -5.31
CA ASN A 61 -4.02 15.07 -5.48
C ASN A 61 -2.57 14.60 -5.66
N THR A 62 -2.09 13.71 -4.81
CA THR A 62 -0.69 13.26 -4.80
C THR A 62 -0.33 12.60 -6.13
N PHE A 63 -1.28 11.89 -6.73
CA PHE A 63 -1.14 11.30 -8.05
C PHE A 63 -1.48 12.27 -9.20
N GLY A 64 -2.37 13.23 -9.00
CA GLY A 64 -2.72 14.25 -9.99
C GLY A 64 -1.89 15.52 -9.90
N GLY A 65 -1.18 15.76 -8.81
CA GLY A 65 -0.37 16.94 -8.57
C GLY A 65 1.12 16.77 -8.81
N LEU A 66 1.64 15.55 -8.60
CA LEU A 66 3.04 15.22 -8.96
C LEU A 66 3.18 14.86 -10.45
N PHE A 67 2.13 14.27 -11.04
CA PHE A 67 2.15 13.73 -12.40
C PHE A 67 1.02 14.24 -13.30
N GLY A 68 0.05 15.00 -12.78
CA GLY A 68 -1.06 15.57 -13.55
C GLY A 68 -0.82 17.06 -13.85
N GLY A 69 -0.42 17.37 -15.05
CA GLY A 69 -0.41 18.74 -15.54
C GLY A 69 -1.84 19.35 -15.46
N LYS A 70 -2.01 20.36 -14.64
CA LYS A 70 -3.24 21.17 -14.58
C LYS A 70 -3.59 21.66 -15.97
N LYS A 71 -4.72 21.24 -16.50
CA LYS A 71 -5.46 22.07 -17.45
C LYS A 71 -6.08 23.21 -16.63
N GLU A 72 -5.43 24.33 -16.54
CA GLU A 72 -6.06 25.59 -16.18
C GLU A 72 -7.05 25.92 -17.29
N LYS A 73 -8.33 25.91 -16.97
CA LYS A 73 -9.35 26.58 -17.76
C LYS A 73 -9.19 28.08 -17.46
N GLU A 74 -8.53 28.80 -18.33
CA GLU A 74 -8.68 30.22 -18.40
C GLU A 74 -10.10 30.55 -18.88
N GLU A 75 -10.87 31.20 -18.05
CA GLU A 75 -12.09 31.91 -18.44
C GLU A 75 -11.69 33.11 -19.31
N VAL A 76 -11.86 32.96 -20.61
CA VAL A 76 -11.72 34.10 -21.54
C VAL A 76 -13.02 34.87 -21.58
N THR A 77 -13.03 36.04 -20.95
CA THR A 77 -14.02 37.07 -21.18
C THR A 77 -13.99 37.55 -22.63
N LYS A 78 -15.14 37.43 -23.28
CA LYS A 78 -15.37 37.91 -24.66
C LYS A 78 -15.16 39.44 -24.75
N LYS A 79 -14.28 39.85 -25.64
CA LYS A 79 -14.44 41.14 -26.39
C LYS A 79 -14.18 40.89 -27.87
N SER A 80 -15.15 41.36 -28.63
CA SER A 80 -15.28 41.31 -30.07
C SER A 80 -14.22 42.12 -30.84
N GLY A 81 -13.84 41.65 -32.01
CA GLY A 81 -13.15 42.49 -33.00
C GLY A 81 -12.39 41.68 -34.04
N SER A 82 -12.94 41.67 -35.23
CA SER A 82 -12.52 41.13 -36.51
C SER A 82 -11.03 41.16 -36.85
N SER A 83 -10.50 40.11 -37.49
CA SER A 83 -9.92 40.15 -38.84
C SER A 83 -9.24 38.82 -39.15
N LEU A 84 -9.49 38.30 -40.36
CA LEU A 84 -8.90 37.11 -40.94
C LEU A 84 -7.39 37.26 -41.16
N THR A 85 -6.62 36.27 -40.76
CA THR A 85 -5.49 35.75 -41.56
C THR A 85 -5.25 34.29 -41.22
N LYS A 86 -5.32 33.43 -42.25
CA LYS A 86 -4.90 32.05 -42.23
C LYS A 86 -3.40 32.00 -42.00
N ASN A 87 -2.97 31.29 -40.97
CA ASN A 87 -1.63 30.70 -40.94
C ASN A 87 -1.73 29.28 -40.35
N THR A 88 -1.52 28.33 -41.24
CA THR A 88 -1.34 26.92 -40.98
C THR A 88 -0.03 26.70 -40.24
N GLY A 89 -0.12 26.21 -39.02
CA GLY A 89 1.05 25.81 -38.25
C GLY A 89 0.62 25.41 -36.84
N LYS A 90 0.02 24.23 -36.71
CA LYS A 90 -0.27 23.68 -35.41
C LYS A 90 1.04 23.29 -34.71
N LYS A 91 1.71 24.25 -34.06
CA LYS A 91 2.72 23.93 -33.05
C LYS A 91 1.98 23.35 -31.85
N THR A 92 1.92 22.05 -31.74
CA THR A 92 1.62 21.37 -30.49
C THR A 92 2.76 21.74 -29.55
N ASN A 93 2.48 22.55 -28.54
CA ASN A 93 3.41 22.80 -27.45
C ASN A 93 3.62 21.44 -26.75
N LYS A 94 4.72 20.78 -27.07
CA LYS A 94 5.12 19.52 -26.45
C LYS A 94 5.51 19.85 -25.02
N VAL A 95 4.72 19.43 -24.05
CA VAL A 95 5.05 19.60 -22.64
C VAL A 95 6.32 18.81 -22.37
N THR A 96 7.36 19.47 -21.87
CA THR A 96 8.60 18.83 -21.44
C THR A 96 8.63 18.78 -19.93
N TYR A 97 9.14 17.66 -19.41
CA TYR A 97 9.22 17.40 -17.96
C TYR A 97 10.67 17.52 -17.48
N SER A 98 10.87 17.69 -16.19
CA SER A 98 12.20 17.80 -15.59
C SER A 98 12.82 16.42 -15.35
N SER A 99 14.16 16.36 -15.30
CA SER A 99 14.86 15.14 -14.88
C SER A 99 14.50 14.69 -13.47
N GLN A 100 14.07 15.62 -12.62
CA GLN A 100 13.59 15.32 -11.28
C GLN A 100 12.27 14.54 -11.32
N GLN A 101 11.32 14.94 -12.17
CA GLN A 101 10.04 14.22 -12.33
C GLN A 101 10.24 12.81 -12.88
N LEU A 102 11.16 12.62 -13.82
CA LEU A 102 11.52 11.29 -14.31
C LEU A 102 12.11 10.40 -13.19
N LYS A 103 12.99 10.97 -12.34
CA LYS A 103 13.57 10.23 -11.21
C LYS A 103 12.52 9.84 -10.20
N GLU A 104 11.62 10.76 -9.82
CA GLU A 104 10.52 10.50 -8.88
C GLU A 104 9.57 9.43 -9.41
N TYR A 105 9.22 9.48 -10.68
CA TYR A 105 8.42 8.44 -11.33
C TYR A 105 9.11 7.07 -11.29
N ASN A 106 10.37 7.00 -11.69
CA ASN A 106 11.12 5.73 -11.70
C ASN A 106 11.25 5.16 -10.27
N GLU A 107 11.47 6.01 -9.28
CA GLU A 107 11.52 5.60 -7.88
C GLU A 107 10.16 5.07 -7.41
N TYR A 108 9.06 5.73 -7.77
CA TYR A 108 7.72 5.26 -7.46
C TYR A 108 7.43 3.89 -8.07
N ILE A 109 7.74 3.70 -9.36
CA ILE A 109 7.59 2.40 -10.04
C ILE A 109 8.42 1.32 -9.35
N ARG A 110 9.66 1.65 -8.98
CA ARG A 110 10.51 0.71 -8.24
C ARG A 110 9.89 0.33 -6.91
N GLN A 111 9.35 1.30 -6.17
CA GLN A 111 8.73 1.07 -4.86
C GLN A 111 7.53 0.14 -4.95
N ILE A 112 6.55 0.40 -5.83
CA ILE A 112 5.36 -0.46 -5.95
C ILE A 112 5.69 -1.88 -6.41
N LYS A 113 6.76 -2.06 -7.19
CA LYS A 113 7.23 -3.38 -7.64
C LYS A 113 8.02 -4.15 -6.57
N SER A 114 8.58 -3.46 -5.57
CA SER A 114 9.51 -4.04 -4.60
C SER A 114 9.04 -3.97 -3.13
N LEU A 115 7.75 -3.80 -2.89
CA LEU A 115 7.19 -3.79 -1.52
C LEU A 115 7.57 -5.06 -0.73
N HIS A 116 7.65 -6.18 -1.42
CA HIS A 116 8.06 -7.48 -0.86
C HIS A 116 9.52 -7.49 -0.34
N ALA A 117 10.38 -6.59 -0.81
CA ALA A 117 11.79 -6.56 -0.37
C ALA A 117 11.94 -6.12 1.09
N THR A 118 11.02 -5.27 1.58
CA THR A 118 11.00 -4.82 2.97
C THR A 118 10.33 -5.86 3.88
N SER A 119 10.86 -6.07 5.09
CA SER A 119 10.25 -6.89 6.14
C SER A 119 10.81 -6.49 7.50
N ILE A 120 10.18 -6.98 8.56
CA ILE A 120 10.68 -6.89 9.94
C ILE A 120 11.55 -8.09 10.27
N ASN A 121 12.36 -7.98 11.32
CA ASN A 121 13.10 -9.11 11.84
C ASN A 121 12.15 -10.09 12.55
N PRO A 122 12.32 -11.40 12.36
CA PRO A 122 11.54 -12.39 13.10
C PRO A 122 11.69 -12.26 14.61
N ILE A 123 10.59 -12.49 15.32
CA ILE A 123 10.57 -12.51 16.78
C ILE A 123 10.71 -13.96 17.28
N ASP A 124 11.69 -14.22 18.12
CA ASP A 124 11.87 -15.54 18.76
C ASP A 124 11.00 -15.66 20.02
N TRP A 125 9.72 -15.89 19.81
CA TRP A 125 8.74 -16.07 20.89
C TRP A 125 9.07 -17.24 21.80
N LYS A 126 9.67 -18.31 21.28
CA LYS A 126 10.04 -19.48 22.07
C LYS A 126 11.11 -19.15 23.10
N SER A 127 12.20 -18.50 22.68
CA SER A 127 13.26 -18.06 23.60
C SER A 127 12.73 -17.04 24.60
N LEU A 128 11.86 -16.12 24.20
CA LEU A 128 11.26 -15.12 25.07
C LEU A 128 10.34 -15.79 26.13
N ALA A 129 9.49 -16.73 25.73
CA ALA A 129 8.59 -17.45 26.64
C ALA A 129 9.33 -18.27 27.73
N LEU A 130 10.55 -18.73 27.41
CA LEU A 130 11.40 -19.51 28.32
C LEU A 130 12.38 -18.64 29.11
N SER A 131 12.46 -17.34 28.83
CA SER A 131 13.39 -16.45 29.50
C SER A 131 13.01 -16.21 30.98
N SER A 132 14.00 -15.87 31.79
CA SER A 132 13.79 -15.45 33.18
C SER A 132 13.92 -13.93 33.29
N VAL A 133 13.19 -13.36 34.24
CA VAL A 133 13.28 -11.93 34.53
C VAL A 133 14.68 -11.59 35.09
N PRO A 134 15.43 -10.66 34.48
CA PRO A 134 16.73 -10.25 34.99
C PRO A 134 16.64 -9.68 36.41
N SER A 135 17.62 -9.96 37.24
CA SER A 135 17.63 -9.52 38.68
C SER A 135 18.02 -8.05 38.87
N ASN A 136 18.79 -7.48 37.93
CA ASN A 136 19.41 -6.14 38.09
C ASN A 136 18.71 -5.08 37.24
N ILE A 137 17.38 -5.06 37.20
CA ILE A 137 16.57 -4.09 36.48
C ILE A 137 15.57 -3.41 37.41
N SER A 138 15.05 -2.25 37.01
CA SER A 138 14.05 -1.51 37.78
C SER A 138 12.71 -2.26 37.84
N GLU A 139 11.84 -1.95 38.81
CA GLU A 139 10.51 -2.57 38.91
C GLU A 139 9.65 -2.34 37.69
N LYS A 140 9.78 -1.19 37.02
CA LYS A 140 9.09 -0.92 35.75
C LYS A 140 9.57 -1.84 34.63
N GLU A 141 10.86 -2.05 34.52
CA GLU A 141 11.45 -2.96 33.52
C GLU A 141 11.09 -4.40 33.81
N LYS A 142 11.03 -4.81 35.08
CA LYS A 142 10.54 -6.15 35.48
C LYS A 142 9.09 -6.36 35.06
N ALA A 143 8.23 -5.37 35.28
CA ALA A 143 6.83 -5.46 34.88
C ALA A 143 6.69 -5.60 33.35
N ASN A 144 7.45 -4.83 32.56
CA ASN A 144 7.47 -4.96 31.09
C ASN A 144 7.97 -6.34 30.67
N TRP A 145 9.08 -6.81 31.26
CA TRP A 145 9.63 -8.14 30.94
C TRP A 145 8.65 -9.28 31.24
N ILE A 146 7.92 -9.19 32.35
CA ILE A 146 6.87 -10.16 32.68
C ILE A 146 5.73 -10.10 31.65
N ALA A 147 5.33 -8.90 31.22
CA ALA A 147 4.31 -8.74 30.19
C ALA A 147 4.76 -9.37 28.86
N ASP A 148 6.01 -9.14 28.44
CA ASP A 148 6.58 -9.71 27.22
C ASP A 148 6.66 -11.24 27.28
N ILE A 149 7.04 -11.82 28.43
CA ILE A 149 7.03 -13.27 28.64
C ILE A 149 5.59 -13.83 28.56
N ASN A 150 4.63 -13.15 29.15
CA ASN A 150 3.23 -13.60 29.10
C ASN A 150 2.67 -13.52 27.69
N LEU A 151 2.98 -12.45 26.96
CA LEU A 151 2.63 -12.32 25.53
C LEU A 151 3.24 -13.47 24.73
N ALA A 152 4.54 -13.75 24.92
CA ALA A 152 5.21 -14.86 24.25
C ALA A 152 4.57 -16.22 24.55
N LYS A 153 4.14 -16.45 25.79
CA LYS A 153 3.41 -17.67 26.16
C LYS A 153 2.06 -17.78 25.48
N SER A 154 1.30 -16.69 25.39
CA SER A 154 0.02 -16.66 24.67
C SER A 154 0.21 -16.94 23.19
N ILE A 155 1.23 -16.34 22.55
CA ILE A 155 1.61 -16.64 21.15
C ILE A 155 1.96 -18.14 20.99
N MET A 156 2.79 -18.70 21.87
CA MET A 156 3.18 -20.12 21.80
C MET A 156 2.03 -21.07 22.09
N SER A 157 0.97 -20.63 22.79
CA SER A 157 -0.27 -21.41 22.97
C SER A 157 -1.25 -21.29 21.81
N LYS A 158 -0.89 -20.52 20.75
CA LYS A 158 -1.68 -20.29 19.53
C LYS A 158 -3.03 -19.62 19.83
N ASP A 159 -3.00 -18.61 20.71
CA ASP A 159 -4.17 -17.81 21.03
C ASP A 159 -4.49 -16.84 19.88
N SER A 160 -5.66 -17.03 19.26
CA SER A 160 -6.06 -16.31 18.05
C SER A 160 -6.19 -14.78 18.27
N ASP A 161 -6.75 -14.38 19.41
CA ASP A 161 -6.91 -12.96 19.72
C ASP A 161 -5.54 -12.28 19.88
N THR A 162 -4.62 -12.97 20.58
CA THR A 162 -3.23 -12.50 20.73
C THR A 162 -2.50 -12.42 19.37
N TYR A 163 -2.78 -13.32 18.43
CA TYR A 163 -2.20 -13.24 17.08
C TYR A 163 -2.62 -11.95 16.37
N LEU A 164 -3.91 -11.60 16.41
CA LEU A 164 -4.42 -10.40 15.78
C LEU A 164 -3.91 -9.12 16.47
N ASP A 165 -3.82 -9.13 17.81
CA ASP A 165 -3.25 -8.01 18.57
C ASP A 165 -1.78 -7.76 18.20
N VAL A 166 -0.98 -8.83 18.07
CA VAL A 166 0.44 -8.73 17.68
C VAL A 166 0.57 -8.19 16.25
N ILE A 167 -0.24 -8.64 15.30
CA ILE A 167 -0.24 -8.06 13.96
C ILE A 167 -0.59 -6.58 14.01
N GLN A 168 -1.62 -6.20 14.74
CA GLN A 168 -2.07 -4.81 14.84
C GLN A 168 -1.01 -3.90 15.47
N GLU A 169 -0.28 -4.37 16.46
CA GLU A 169 0.68 -3.56 17.22
C GLU A 169 2.07 -3.52 16.57
N TYR A 170 2.54 -4.65 16.06
CA TYR A 170 3.94 -4.81 15.62
C TYR A 170 4.12 -4.81 14.11
N SER A 171 3.08 -5.02 13.31
CA SER A 171 3.25 -5.02 11.85
C SER A 171 3.59 -3.64 11.31
N ARG A 172 4.36 -3.62 10.22
CA ARG A 172 4.76 -2.42 9.48
C ARG A 172 4.15 -2.40 8.07
N LEU A 173 2.90 -2.86 7.97
CA LEU A 173 2.16 -2.88 6.70
C LEU A 173 1.57 -1.51 6.30
N ASN A 174 1.87 -0.46 7.08
CA ASN A 174 1.42 0.91 6.80
C ASN A 174 1.95 1.46 5.46
N ASP A 175 3.05 0.93 4.95
CA ASP A 175 3.57 1.24 3.62
C ASP A 175 2.60 0.78 2.52
N ILE A 176 2.00 -0.42 2.64
CA ILE A 176 0.97 -0.91 1.72
C ILE A 176 -0.29 -0.05 1.82
N SER A 177 -0.76 0.26 3.05
CA SER A 177 -1.90 1.14 3.26
C SER A 177 -1.67 2.57 2.75
N ALA A 178 -0.42 3.04 2.70
CA ALA A 178 -0.08 4.34 2.15
C ALA A 178 -0.41 4.46 0.65
N TYR A 179 -0.38 3.36 -0.08
CA TYR A 179 -0.83 3.30 -1.47
C TYR A 179 -2.37 3.17 -1.61
N GLY A 180 -3.10 3.09 -0.51
CA GLY A 180 -4.56 3.03 -0.48
C GLY A 180 -5.13 1.63 -0.40
N SER A 181 -4.29 0.61 -0.35
CA SER A 181 -4.72 -0.77 -0.08
C SER A 181 -5.15 -0.92 1.37
N ASP A 182 -6.23 -1.65 1.58
CA ASP A 182 -6.74 -2.03 2.89
C ASP A 182 -6.58 -3.56 3.06
N PHE A 183 -6.46 -4.02 4.29
CA PHE A 183 -6.35 -5.45 4.58
C PHE A 183 -7.05 -5.81 5.89
N GLU A 184 -7.57 -7.03 5.94
CA GLU A 184 -8.24 -7.62 7.09
C GLU A 184 -7.62 -9.00 7.35
N PHE A 185 -7.30 -9.26 8.62
CA PHE A 185 -6.72 -10.54 9.04
C PHE A 185 -7.75 -11.39 9.76
N GLY A 186 -7.70 -12.71 9.52
CA GLY A 186 -8.45 -13.72 10.22
C GLY A 186 -7.57 -14.90 10.62
N VAL A 187 -7.98 -15.63 11.63
CA VAL A 187 -7.35 -16.89 12.03
C VAL A 187 -8.31 -18.01 11.70
N ASP A 188 -8.02 -18.77 10.65
CA ASP A 188 -8.91 -19.84 10.18
C ASP A 188 -8.67 -21.15 10.94
N ASP A 189 -7.42 -21.44 11.27
CA ASP A 189 -7.02 -22.57 12.13
C ASP A 189 -5.76 -22.14 12.91
N LYS A 190 -5.36 -22.93 13.88
CA LYS A 190 -4.21 -22.69 14.78
C LYS A 190 -2.89 -22.40 14.06
N ASP A 191 -2.74 -22.93 12.84
CA ASP A 191 -1.51 -22.82 12.04
C ASP A 191 -1.71 -22.05 10.75
N ILE A 192 -2.94 -21.56 10.48
CA ILE A 192 -3.30 -20.86 9.25
C ILE A 192 -3.85 -19.48 9.60
N LEU A 193 -3.20 -18.46 9.09
CA LEU A 193 -3.69 -17.09 9.15
C LEU A 193 -4.09 -16.64 7.75
N SER A 194 -5.28 -16.08 7.62
CA SER A 194 -5.76 -15.50 6.36
C SER A 194 -5.65 -13.98 6.36
N CYS A 195 -5.46 -13.42 5.18
CA CYS A 195 -5.50 -11.99 4.93
C CYS A 195 -6.32 -11.70 3.67
N ARG A 196 -7.34 -10.85 3.78
CA ARG A 196 -8.01 -10.21 2.66
C ARG A 196 -7.32 -8.89 2.38
N LEU A 197 -6.79 -8.74 1.18
CA LEU A 197 -6.07 -7.56 0.72
C LEU A 197 -6.87 -6.87 -0.38
N GLU A 198 -7.50 -5.74 -0.06
CA GLU A 198 -8.13 -4.88 -1.08
C GLU A 198 -7.02 -4.12 -1.82
N VAL A 199 -6.75 -4.50 -3.07
CA VAL A 199 -5.80 -3.79 -3.93
C VAL A 199 -6.53 -2.76 -4.78
N LYS A 200 -6.07 -1.54 -4.82
CA LYS A 200 -6.65 -0.46 -5.62
C LYS A 200 -5.77 -0.22 -6.85
N ILE A 201 -5.72 -1.22 -7.75
CA ILE A 201 -4.82 -1.22 -8.90
C ILE A 201 -4.91 0.09 -9.69
N LYS A 202 -6.13 0.56 -9.98
CA LYS A 202 -6.37 1.78 -10.77
C LYS A 202 -5.91 3.06 -10.08
N ASP A 203 -5.83 3.05 -8.75
CA ASP A 203 -5.41 4.21 -7.97
C ASP A 203 -3.90 4.23 -7.74
N VAL A 204 -3.25 3.06 -7.80
CA VAL A 204 -1.82 2.86 -7.52
C VAL A 204 -1.00 2.80 -8.79
N VAL A 205 -1.41 1.99 -9.75
CA VAL A 205 -0.63 1.79 -10.99
C VAL A 205 -0.89 2.95 -11.95
N PRO A 206 0.13 3.69 -12.36
CA PRO A 206 -0.05 4.83 -13.26
C PRO A 206 -0.48 4.37 -14.66
N THR A 207 -1.29 5.18 -15.32
CA THR A 207 -1.73 4.94 -16.71
C THR A 207 -0.77 5.58 -17.73
N PHE A 208 0.24 6.31 -17.28
CA PHE A 208 1.23 6.98 -18.11
C PHE A 208 2.63 6.76 -17.56
N GLY A 209 3.63 6.96 -18.40
CA GLY A 209 5.04 6.90 -18.05
C GLY A 209 5.80 8.10 -18.60
N TYR A 210 7.06 8.24 -18.18
CA TYR A 210 8.00 9.21 -18.72
C TYR A 210 9.12 8.51 -19.47
N LYS A 211 9.56 9.12 -20.55
CA LYS A 211 10.75 8.68 -21.28
C LYS A 211 11.62 9.87 -21.67
N GLN A 212 12.91 9.65 -21.69
CA GLN A 212 13.87 10.60 -22.23
C GLN A 212 14.11 10.28 -23.71
N ASN A 213 13.98 11.29 -24.56
CA ASN A 213 14.31 11.19 -25.98
C ASN A 213 15.81 11.36 -26.20
N GLU A 214 16.28 11.10 -27.43
CA GLU A 214 17.67 11.24 -27.82
C GLU A 214 18.20 12.70 -27.70
N ASP A 215 17.31 13.68 -27.87
CA ASP A 215 17.60 15.10 -27.69
C ASP A 215 17.67 15.55 -26.22
N GLY A 216 17.55 14.62 -25.29
CA GLY A 216 17.53 14.87 -23.84
C GLY A 216 16.22 15.37 -23.29
N SER A 217 15.23 15.67 -24.13
CA SER A 217 13.89 16.08 -23.68
C SER A 217 13.14 14.92 -23.01
N ILE A 218 12.41 15.22 -21.94
CA ILE A 218 11.58 14.24 -21.24
C ILE A 218 10.13 14.47 -21.60
N VAL A 219 9.45 13.43 -22.03
CA VAL A 219 8.04 13.45 -22.43
C VAL A 219 7.27 12.36 -21.73
N ASP A 220 5.98 12.62 -21.49
CA ASP A 220 5.05 11.60 -21.04
C ASP A 220 4.54 10.76 -22.22
N TYR A 221 4.09 9.55 -21.90
CA TYR A 221 3.40 8.68 -22.86
C TYR A 221 2.37 7.84 -22.11
N ASN A 222 1.27 7.50 -22.77
CA ASN A 222 0.32 6.57 -22.19
C ASN A 222 0.90 5.16 -22.20
N LEU A 223 0.84 4.48 -21.04
CA LEU A 223 1.22 3.06 -20.96
C LEU A 223 0.33 2.23 -21.87
N ARG A 224 0.91 1.28 -22.56
CA ARG A 224 0.14 0.25 -23.25
C ARG A 224 -0.56 -0.61 -22.19
N LYS A 225 -1.69 -1.19 -22.55
CA LYS A 225 -2.45 -2.06 -21.64
C LYS A 225 -1.60 -3.19 -21.05
N THR A 226 -0.67 -3.73 -21.84
CA THR A 226 0.26 -4.78 -21.39
C THR A 226 1.26 -4.27 -20.35
N GLU A 227 1.77 -3.05 -20.51
CA GLU A 227 2.68 -2.42 -19.55
C GLU A 227 1.98 -2.10 -18.23
N PHE A 228 0.75 -1.58 -18.32
CA PHE A 228 -0.08 -1.34 -17.15
C PHE A 228 -0.39 -2.65 -16.39
N ASN A 229 -0.77 -3.71 -17.11
CA ASN A 229 -1.09 -4.99 -16.50
C ASN A 229 0.16 -5.65 -15.87
N ASP A 230 1.34 -5.56 -16.50
CA ASP A 230 2.60 -6.04 -15.91
C ASP A 230 2.90 -5.34 -14.58
N LEU A 231 2.78 -4.01 -14.54
CA LEU A 231 2.95 -3.25 -13.30
C LEU A 231 1.92 -3.63 -12.25
N ALA A 232 0.67 -3.87 -12.66
CA ALA A 232 -0.39 -4.32 -11.77
C ALA A 232 -0.08 -5.69 -11.16
N GLN A 233 0.41 -6.64 -11.97
CA GLN A 233 0.82 -7.97 -11.49
C GLN A 233 1.95 -7.87 -10.46
N ASP A 234 3.02 -7.14 -10.80
CA ASP A 234 4.15 -6.94 -9.90
C ASP A 234 3.71 -6.32 -8.57
N TYR A 235 2.83 -5.30 -8.63
CA TYR A 235 2.31 -4.64 -7.44
C TYR A 235 1.49 -5.58 -6.55
N VAL A 236 0.51 -6.31 -7.11
CA VAL A 236 -0.37 -7.21 -6.35
C VAL A 236 0.44 -8.35 -5.74
N CYS A 237 1.30 -9.00 -6.51
CA CYS A 237 2.18 -10.05 -6.02
C CYS A 237 3.14 -9.53 -4.94
N SER A 238 3.71 -8.33 -5.14
CA SER A 238 4.62 -7.71 -4.17
C SER A 238 3.93 -7.43 -2.83
N CYS A 239 2.69 -6.92 -2.84
CA CYS A 239 1.89 -6.72 -1.63
C CYS A 239 1.60 -8.04 -0.91
N SER A 240 1.19 -9.06 -1.66
CA SER A 240 0.86 -10.38 -1.11
C SER A 240 2.06 -11.05 -0.43
N ILE A 241 3.22 -11.04 -1.06
CA ILE A 241 4.47 -11.56 -0.48
C ILE A 241 4.86 -10.76 0.77
N ARG A 242 4.74 -9.44 0.72
CA ARG A 242 5.05 -8.57 1.86
C ARG A 242 4.20 -8.90 3.09
N ILE A 243 2.90 -9.15 2.89
CA ILE A 243 1.98 -9.56 3.97
C ILE A 243 2.43 -10.90 4.55
N ALA A 244 2.66 -11.90 3.71
CA ALA A 244 3.08 -13.22 4.18
C ALA A 244 4.41 -13.17 4.95
N ARG A 245 5.41 -12.40 4.47
CA ARG A 245 6.69 -12.20 5.16
C ARG A 245 6.52 -11.55 6.53
N GLU A 246 5.67 -10.54 6.61
CA GLU A 246 5.39 -9.85 7.87
C GLU A 246 4.75 -10.80 8.88
N VAL A 247 3.74 -11.57 8.46
CA VAL A 247 3.07 -12.55 9.31
C VAL A 247 4.04 -13.64 9.78
N PHE A 248 4.86 -14.20 8.88
CA PHE A 248 5.84 -15.21 9.25
C PHE A 248 6.93 -14.68 10.19
N ALA A 249 7.25 -13.40 10.12
CA ALA A 249 8.20 -12.78 11.04
C ALA A 249 7.59 -12.52 12.44
N LEU A 250 6.29 -12.21 12.49
CA LEU A 250 5.58 -11.90 13.74
C LEU A 250 5.03 -13.12 14.45
N LEU A 251 4.58 -14.15 13.74
CA LEU A 251 3.80 -15.24 14.30
C LEU A 251 4.38 -16.63 13.94
N PRO A 252 4.29 -17.61 14.82
CA PRO A 252 4.77 -18.96 14.58
C PRO A 252 3.72 -19.82 13.82
N VAL A 253 3.11 -19.26 12.77
CA VAL A 253 2.17 -19.99 11.90
C VAL A 253 2.92 -20.67 10.76
N ASP A 254 2.40 -21.78 10.26
CA ASP A 254 3.02 -22.54 9.17
C ASP A 254 2.51 -22.10 7.80
N PHE A 255 1.29 -21.56 7.76
CA PHE A 255 0.63 -21.13 6.53
C PHE A 255 0.06 -19.73 6.63
N VAL A 256 0.11 -19.00 5.52
CA VAL A 256 -0.55 -17.71 5.34
C VAL A 256 -1.32 -17.74 4.03
N LEU A 257 -2.65 -17.63 4.11
CA LEU A 257 -3.52 -17.47 2.96
C LEU A 257 -3.71 -15.97 2.67
N VAL A 258 -3.35 -15.52 1.48
CA VAL A 258 -3.61 -14.14 1.06
C VAL A 258 -4.58 -14.15 -0.11
N ASN A 259 -5.73 -13.52 0.08
CA ASN A 259 -6.74 -13.27 -0.94
C ASN A 259 -6.66 -11.79 -1.34
N ALA A 260 -6.17 -11.52 -2.55
CA ALA A 260 -6.19 -10.17 -3.10
C ALA A 260 -7.52 -9.91 -3.82
N GLU A 261 -8.17 -8.81 -3.47
CA GLU A 261 -9.49 -8.43 -3.98
C GLU A 261 -9.40 -7.10 -4.74
N GLU A 262 -10.18 -6.97 -5.81
CA GLU A 262 -10.32 -5.75 -6.61
C GLU A 262 -11.81 -5.50 -6.86
N GLU A 263 -12.17 -4.24 -7.05
CA GLU A 263 -13.52 -3.83 -7.37
C GLU A 263 -13.78 -3.94 -8.88
N PHE A 264 -14.79 -4.71 -9.27
CA PHE A 264 -15.25 -4.86 -10.64
C PHE A 264 -16.65 -4.30 -10.83
N PHE A 265 -16.87 -3.72 -12.01
CA PHE A 265 -18.22 -3.35 -12.42
C PHE A 265 -18.97 -4.58 -12.90
N ASP A 266 -20.04 -4.93 -12.20
CA ASP A 266 -20.97 -5.99 -12.61
C ASP A 266 -22.05 -5.39 -13.50
N SER A 267 -21.97 -5.67 -14.80
CA SER A 267 -22.94 -5.18 -15.78
C SER A 267 -24.33 -5.80 -15.63
N SER A 268 -24.46 -6.90 -14.90
CA SER A 268 -25.75 -7.58 -14.67
C SER A 268 -26.58 -6.87 -13.59
N THR A 269 -25.91 -6.31 -12.59
CA THR A 269 -26.55 -5.58 -11.48
C THR A 269 -26.40 -4.06 -11.61
N GLY A 270 -25.47 -3.58 -12.45
CA GLY A 270 -25.12 -2.16 -12.57
C GLY A 270 -24.35 -1.60 -11.38
N ASN A 271 -23.87 -2.46 -10.48
CA ASN A 271 -23.12 -2.08 -9.28
C ASN A 271 -21.67 -2.55 -9.37
N ASN A 272 -20.82 -1.95 -8.54
CA ASN A 272 -19.48 -2.48 -8.30
C ASN A 272 -19.55 -3.58 -7.24
N ALA A 273 -18.78 -4.64 -7.45
CA ALA A 273 -18.65 -5.76 -6.53
C ALA A 273 -17.17 -6.11 -6.33
N GLN A 274 -16.80 -6.41 -5.09
CA GLN A 274 -15.49 -6.97 -4.76
C GLN A 274 -15.41 -8.41 -5.27
N SER A 275 -14.26 -8.75 -5.85
CA SER A 275 -13.99 -10.12 -6.29
C SER A 275 -12.52 -10.45 -6.04
N THR A 276 -12.27 -11.67 -5.62
CA THR A 276 -10.91 -12.20 -5.47
C THR A 276 -10.28 -12.34 -6.84
N ILE A 277 -9.10 -11.76 -7.02
CA ILE A 277 -8.30 -11.81 -8.27
C ILE A 277 -7.08 -12.70 -8.14
N MET A 278 -6.68 -12.99 -6.92
CA MET A 278 -5.55 -13.84 -6.59
C MET A 278 -5.76 -14.43 -5.19
N SER A 279 -5.64 -15.74 -5.05
CA SER A 279 -5.64 -16.45 -3.78
C SER A 279 -4.41 -17.32 -3.72
N ILE A 280 -3.53 -17.12 -2.72
CA ILE A 280 -2.26 -17.85 -2.57
C ILE A 280 -2.12 -18.34 -1.16
N LEU A 281 -1.83 -19.64 -1.02
CA LEU A 281 -1.46 -20.25 0.24
C LEU A 281 0.07 -20.35 0.35
N TYR A 282 0.65 -19.45 1.09
CA TYR A 282 2.09 -19.44 1.39
C TYR A 282 2.42 -20.43 2.49
N VAL A 283 3.56 -21.11 2.35
CA VAL A 283 4.13 -22.04 3.33
C VAL A 283 5.43 -21.43 3.85
N ARG A 284 5.63 -21.45 5.17
CA ARG A 284 6.81 -20.86 5.85
C ARG A 284 8.13 -21.29 5.24
N ASP A 285 8.33 -22.59 5.03
CA ASP A 285 9.59 -23.13 4.49
C ASP A 285 9.94 -22.58 3.10
N GLY A 286 8.91 -22.18 2.34
CA GLY A 286 9.09 -21.55 1.02
C GLY A 286 9.75 -20.18 1.05
N PHE A 287 9.87 -19.56 2.23
CA PHE A 287 10.49 -18.24 2.44
C PHE A 287 11.95 -18.32 2.91
N GLU A 288 12.45 -19.51 3.22
CA GLU A 288 13.82 -19.69 3.67
C GLU A 288 14.83 -19.54 2.54
N ASN A 289 15.97 -18.94 2.85
CA ASN A 289 17.10 -18.76 1.93
C ASN A 289 16.76 -17.97 0.64
N ILE A 290 15.77 -17.07 0.70
CA ILE A 290 15.35 -16.26 -0.44
C ILE A 290 16.01 -14.88 -0.38
N ASN A 291 16.57 -14.44 -1.50
CA ASN A 291 17.00 -13.06 -1.68
C ASN A 291 15.85 -12.21 -2.26
N PHE A 292 15.05 -11.65 -1.37
CA PHE A 292 13.86 -10.88 -1.73
C PHE A 292 14.14 -9.58 -2.49
N GLU A 293 15.37 -9.08 -2.51
CA GLU A 293 15.73 -7.92 -3.33
C GLU A 293 15.89 -8.26 -4.82
N ARG A 294 15.98 -9.56 -5.16
CA ARG A 294 16.33 -10.04 -6.49
C ARG A 294 15.28 -10.96 -7.13
N ILE A 295 14.21 -11.29 -6.44
CA ILE A 295 13.13 -12.11 -7.00
C ILE A 295 12.24 -11.29 -7.93
N ASP A 296 11.65 -11.95 -8.92
CA ASP A 296 10.42 -11.48 -9.56
C ASP A 296 9.23 -11.87 -8.69
N PRO A 297 8.35 -10.93 -8.31
CA PRO A 297 7.25 -11.24 -7.40
C PRO A 297 6.24 -12.24 -7.99
N SER A 298 5.97 -12.20 -9.28
CA SER A 298 5.04 -13.13 -9.91
C SER A 298 5.60 -14.54 -10.00
N ASP A 299 6.88 -14.69 -10.34
CA ASP A 299 7.57 -15.99 -10.35
C ASP A 299 7.65 -16.59 -8.93
N PHE A 300 7.83 -15.73 -7.92
CA PHE A 300 7.84 -16.19 -6.54
C PHE A 300 6.47 -16.72 -6.08
N CYS A 301 5.39 -15.98 -6.40
CA CYS A 301 4.02 -16.40 -6.11
C CYS A 301 3.69 -17.76 -6.73
N ALA A 302 4.08 -17.99 -7.98
CA ALA A 302 3.83 -19.23 -8.71
C ALA A 302 4.49 -20.49 -8.11
N ARG A 303 5.35 -20.34 -7.09
CA ARG A 303 5.94 -21.47 -6.35
C ARG A 303 4.98 -22.12 -5.35
N PHE A 304 3.87 -21.47 -5.06
CA PHE A 304 2.91 -21.88 -4.02
C PHE A 304 1.59 -22.33 -4.65
N LYS A 305 0.74 -22.95 -3.84
CA LYS A 305 -0.63 -23.23 -4.28
C LYS A 305 -1.35 -21.93 -4.50
N GLU A 306 -1.80 -21.70 -5.72
CA GLU A 306 -2.46 -20.44 -6.12
C GLU A 306 -3.68 -20.67 -6.99
N ASN A 307 -4.65 -19.76 -6.85
CA ASN A 307 -5.72 -19.54 -7.82
C ASN A 307 -5.52 -18.13 -8.37
N VAL A 308 -5.03 -18.02 -9.60
CA VAL A 308 -4.77 -16.77 -10.31
C VAL A 308 -5.20 -16.91 -11.76
N SER A 309 -5.93 -15.93 -12.28
CA SER A 309 -6.24 -15.82 -13.70
C SER A 309 -5.76 -14.48 -14.24
N PHE A 310 -4.56 -14.47 -14.78
CA PHE A 310 -3.91 -13.26 -15.29
C PHE A 310 -3.38 -13.44 -16.70
N THR A 311 -3.50 -12.39 -17.52
CA THR A 311 -2.77 -12.27 -18.79
C THR A 311 -2.35 -10.82 -18.99
N LYS A 312 -1.17 -10.58 -19.61
CA LYS A 312 -0.68 -9.23 -19.91
C LYS A 312 -1.65 -8.41 -20.75
N THR A 313 -2.45 -9.06 -21.59
CA THR A 313 -3.43 -8.38 -22.45
C THR A 313 -4.74 -8.05 -21.74
N ASN A 314 -5.18 -8.85 -20.78
CA ASN A 314 -6.47 -8.67 -20.12
C ASN A 314 -6.38 -8.22 -18.67
N GLY A 315 -5.22 -8.40 -18.02
CA GLY A 315 -5.03 -8.19 -16.59
C GLY A 315 -5.60 -9.35 -15.78
N PHE A 316 -5.89 -9.10 -14.53
CA PHE A 316 -6.52 -10.03 -13.62
C PHE A 316 -7.99 -10.27 -13.97
N LYS A 317 -8.46 -11.47 -13.68
CA LYS A 317 -9.88 -11.86 -13.71
C LYS A 317 -10.27 -12.44 -12.35
N PRO A 318 -11.56 -12.36 -11.99
CA PRO A 318 -12.05 -13.04 -10.78
C PRO A 318 -11.74 -14.53 -10.77
N VAL A 319 -11.38 -15.02 -9.59
CA VAL A 319 -11.08 -16.42 -9.29
C VAL A 319 -11.73 -16.81 -7.97
N ASP A 320 -11.90 -18.12 -7.76
CA ASP A 320 -12.34 -18.64 -6.47
C ASP A 320 -11.18 -18.61 -5.46
N GLU A 321 -11.50 -18.41 -4.19
CA GLU A 321 -10.55 -18.53 -3.09
C GLU A 321 -10.08 -19.99 -2.93
N ILE A 322 -8.88 -20.17 -2.41
CA ILE A 322 -8.39 -21.52 -2.06
C ILE A 322 -9.24 -22.03 -0.90
N ASP A 323 -9.84 -23.19 -1.12
CA ASP A 323 -10.56 -23.93 -0.08
C ASP A 323 -9.55 -24.61 0.86
N LEU A 324 -9.60 -24.23 2.13
CA LEU A 324 -8.73 -24.75 3.18
C LEU A 324 -9.12 -26.15 3.64
N ASP A 325 -10.37 -26.55 3.49
CA ASP A 325 -10.86 -27.87 3.90
C ASP A 325 -10.19 -29.02 3.11
N ASN A 326 -9.65 -28.71 1.93
CA ASN A 326 -8.95 -29.66 1.05
C ASN A 326 -7.41 -29.63 1.21
N ILE A 327 -6.87 -29.01 2.25
CA ILE A 327 -5.41 -28.88 2.45
C ILE A 327 -4.87 -29.87 3.48
N ARG A 328 -5.73 -30.63 4.12
CA ARG A 328 -5.37 -31.67 5.12
C ARG A 328 -4.93 -32.98 4.51
#